data_70a802f1d8af25d39b0c07ab3ef72fd0
#
_entry.id   70a802f1d8af25d39b0c07ab3ef72fd0
#
_cell.length_a   1.000
_cell.length_b   1.000
_cell.length_c   1.000
_cell.angle_alpha   90.00
_cell.angle_beta   90.00
_cell.angle_gamma   90.00
#
_symmetry.space_group_name_H-M   'P 1'
#
loop_
_entity.id
_entity.type
_entity.pdbx_description
1 polymer ?
#
loop_
_entity_poly.entity_id
_entity_poly.type
_entity_poly.pdbx_seq_one_letter_code
_entity_poly.pdbx_strand_id
1 'polypeptide(L)'
;MTRPGESREDIKRALAGLGWEIRTDEEGSGAVMGAHGKYHLMVNFEGAKPTSVLISYVGRGGEILSRNWSGTERLPTPESVVRAFSRE
;
A
#
# COMPACT_ATOMS: atom_id res chain seq x y z
N MET A 1 -8.31 -1.11 23.70
CA MET A 1 -7.67 -2.33 23.16
C MET A 1 -7.82 -2.37 21.65
N THR A 2 -6.71 -2.58 20.96
CA THR A 2 -6.72 -2.60 19.50
C THR A 2 -7.21 -3.95 18.98
N ARG A 3 -8.11 -3.94 18.02
CA ARG A 3 -8.60 -5.17 17.42
C ARG A 3 -7.57 -5.73 16.43
N PRO A 4 -7.43 -7.06 16.36
CA PRO A 4 -6.59 -7.66 15.34
C PRO A 4 -7.03 -7.25 13.93
N GLY A 5 -6.08 -6.99 13.05
CA GLY A 5 -6.35 -6.63 11.67
C GLY A 5 -6.62 -5.15 11.45
N GLU A 6 -6.65 -4.35 12.52
CA GLU A 6 -6.90 -2.92 12.40
C GLU A 6 -5.71 -2.05 12.79
N SER A 7 -4.73 -2.61 13.48
CA SER A 7 -3.56 -1.86 13.88
C SER A 7 -2.55 -1.77 12.73
N ARG A 8 -1.69 -0.77 12.79
CA ARG A 8 -0.64 -0.61 11.79
C ARG A 8 0.26 -1.84 11.72
N GLU A 9 0.54 -2.45 12.88
CA GLU A 9 1.38 -3.63 12.89
C GLU A 9 0.73 -4.82 12.17
N ASP A 10 -0.57 -4.97 12.32
CA ASP A 10 -1.29 -6.04 11.63
C ASP A 10 -1.29 -5.80 10.12
N ILE A 11 -1.45 -4.56 9.71
CA ILE A 11 -1.41 -4.20 8.29
C ILE A 11 -0.02 -4.45 7.72
N LYS A 12 1.03 -4.11 8.46
CA LYS A 12 2.40 -4.39 8.02
C LYS A 12 2.62 -5.88 7.78
N ARG A 13 2.18 -6.70 8.73
CA ARG A 13 2.31 -8.16 8.60
C ARG A 13 1.52 -8.69 7.42
N ALA A 14 0.31 -8.18 7.24
CA ALA A 14 -0.54 -8.61 6.14
C ALA A 14 0.11 -8.27 4.80
N LEU A 15 0.62 -7.05 4.66
CA LEU A 15 1.29 -6.63 3.43
C LEU A 15 2.55 -7.45 3.16
N ALA A 16 3.35 -7.71 4.19
CA ALA A 16 4.54 -8.53 4.03
C ALA A 16 4.17 -9.94 3.57
N GLY A 17 3.10 -10.48 4.13
CA GLY A 17 2.60 -11.80 3.72
C GLY A 17 2.10 -11.86 2.30
N LEU A 18 1.67 -10.72 1.76
CA LEU A 18 1.20 -10.62 0.38
C LEU A 18 2.34 -10.43 -0.63
N GLY A 19 3.54 -10.14 -0.16
CA GLY A 19 4.70 -9.97 -1.02
C GLY A 19 5.25 -8.56 -1.11
N TRP A 20 4.72 -7.63 -0.34
CA TRP A 20 5.24 -6.27 -0.30
C TRP A 20 6.46 -6.18 0.60
N GLU A 21 7.43 -5.38 0.18
CA GLU A 21 8.56 -5.04 1.03
C GLU A 21 8.15 -3.87 1.90
N ILE A 22 8.10 -4.08 3.21
CA ILE A 22 7.61 -3.05 4.11
C ILE A 22 8.66 -1.97 4.33
N ARG A 23 8.25 -0.72 4.15
CA ARG A 23 9.08 0.45 4.39
C ARG A 23 8.59 1.12 5.66
N THR A 24 9.51 1.34 6.58
CA THR A 24 9.16 1.98 7.85
C THR A 24 9.11 3.49 7.67
N ASP A 25 8.05 4.10 8.16
CA ASP A 25 7.94 5.54 8.18
C ASP A 25 8.49 6.05 9.51
N GLU A 26 9.71 6.55 9.49
CA GLU A 26 10.38 7.04 10.69
C GLU A 26 9.85 8.39 11.14
N GLU A 27 9.16 9.09 10.26
CA GLU A 27 8.64 10.42 10.59
C GLU A 27 7.34 10.37 11.37
N GLY A 28 6.77 9.20 11.51
CA GLY A 28 5.56 9.07 12.29
C GLY A 28 4.33 9.64 11.62
N SER A 29 4.29 9.66 10.30
CA SER A 29 3.10 10.12 9.57
C SER A 29 1.90 9.22 9.81
N GLY A 30 2.15 8.03 10.30
CA GLY A 30 1.10 7.07 10.56
C GLY A 30 0.73 6.21 9.38
N ALA A 31 1.33 6.42 8.22
CA ALA A 31 1.07 5.60 7.05
C ALA A 31 1.95 4.37 7.05
N VAL A 32 1.44 3.29 6.48
CA VAL A 32 2.23 2.07 6.27
C VAL A 32 2.59 2.02 4.80
N MET A 33 3.87 1.85 4.51
CA MET A 33 4.36 1.84 3.14
C MET A 33 4.93 0.48 2.75
N GLY A 34 4.66 0.09 1.51
CA GLY A 34 5.22 -1.12 0.94
C GLY A 34 5.76 -0.83 -0.46
N ALA A 35 6.65 -1.69 -0.93
CA ALA A 35 7.23 -1.55 -2.25
C ALA A 35 7.34 -2.91 -2.92
N HIS A 36 7.19 -2.91 -4.24
CA HIS A 36 7.41 -4.11 -5.05
C HIS A 36 7.84 -3.65 -6.45
N GLY A 37 9.14 -3.77 -6.74
CA GLY A 37 9.66 -3.27 -7.99
C GLY A 37 9.43 -1.76 -8.11
N LYS A 38 8.80 -1.35 -9.19
CA LYS A 38 8.52 0.06 -9.44
C LYS A 38 7.21 0.54 -8.81
N TYR A 39 6.49 -0.34 -8.14
CA TYR A 39 5.22 0.01 -7.51
C TYR A 39 5.40 0.23 -6.03
N HIS A 40 4.78 1.29 -5.53
CA HIS A 40 4.79 1.62 -4.12
C HIS A 40 3.36 1.71 -3.62
N LEU A 41 3.16 1.29 -2.40
CA LEU A 41 1.85 1.26 -1.80
C LEU A 41 1.90 2.06 -0.50
N MET A 42 0.86 2.85 -0.25
CA MET A 42 0.75 3.60 0.99
C MET A 42 -0.64 3.39 1.55
N VAL A 43 -0.72 2.89 2.77
CA VAL A 43 -1.99 2.74 3.46
C VAL A 43 -2.11 3.89 4.45
N ASN A 44 -3.13 4.73 4.25
CA ASN A 44 -3.38 5.86 5.13
C ASN A 44 -4.33 5.43 6.24
N PHE A 45 -4.13 6.02 7.41
CA PHE A 45 -4.90 5.69 8.59
C PHE A 45 -5.57 6.91 9.18
N GLU A 46 -6.70 6.66 9.82
CA GLU A 46 -7.32 7.63 10.69
C GLU A 46 -7.36 6.98 12.07
N GLY A 47 -6.45 7.40 12.94
CA GLY A 47 -6.23 6.68 14.19
C GLY A 47 -5.63 5.31 13.91
N ALA A 48 -6.27 4.26 14.36
CA ALA A 48 -5.83 2.89 14.13
C ALA A 48 -6.52 2.23 12.93
N LYS A 49 -7.42 2.98 12.27
CA LYS A 49 -8.24 2.41 11.20
C LYS A 49 -7.72 2.81 9.82
N PRO A 50 -7.49 1.86 8.91
CA PRO A 50 -7.08 2.22 7.55
C PRO A 50 -8.23 2.87 6.80
N THR A 51 -7.94 3.96 6.09
CA THR A 51 -8.96 4.73 5.37
C THR A 51 -8.80 4.68 3.86
N SER A 52 -7.58 4.58 3.36
CA SER A 52 -7.37 4.55 1.92
C SER A 52 -6.05 3.87 1.59
N VAL A 53 -5.97 3.37 0.37
CA VAL A 53 -4.74 2.77 -0.17
C VAL A 53 -4.39 3.51 -1.45
N LEU A 54 -3.17 4.03 -1.49
CA LEU A 54 -2.67 4.76 -2.64
C LEU A 54 -1.53 3.96 -3.28
N ILE A 55 -1.60 3.83 -4.60
CA ILE A 55 -0.55 3.15 -5.36
C ILE A 55 0.21 4.19 -6.17
N SER A 56 1.53 4.18 -6.06
CA SER A 56 2.40 5.07 -6.84
C SER A 56 3.30 4.23 -7.72
N TYR A 57 3.51 4.66 -8.95
CA TYR A 57 4.35 3.93 -9.90
C TYR A 57 4.92 4.89 -10.95
N VAL A 58 5.93 4.41 -11.67
CA VAL A 58 6.57 5.21 -12.71
C VAL A 58 5.88 4.93 -14.04
N GLY A 59 5.39 5.97 -14.71
CA GLY A 59 4.78 5.84 -16.02
C GLY A 59 5.81 5.70 -17.13
N ARG A 60 5.31 5.56 -18.36
CA ARG A 60 6.19 5.35 -19.52
C ARG A 60 7.15 6.49 -19.78
N GLY A 61 6.72 7.71 -19.48
CA GLY A 61 7.56 8.89 -19.68
C GLY A 61 8.49 9.20 -18.52
N GLY A 62 8.52 8.32 -17.53
CA GLY A 62 9.35 8.53 -16.35
C GLY A 62 8.67 9.34 -15.25
N GLU A 63 7.45 9.78 -15.49
CA GLU A 63 6.70 10.54 -14.48
C GLU A 63 6.17 9.60 -13.40
N ILE A 64 6.00 10.14 -12.20
CA ILE A 64 5.43 9.40 -11.09
C ILE A 64 3.93 9.60 -11.08
N LEU A 65 3.19 8.51 -11.15
CA LEU A 65 1.74 8.50 -11.14
C LEU A 65 1.24 7.95 -9.82
N SER A 66 0.14 8.49 -9.33
CA SER A 66 -0.47 8.01 -8.09
C SER A 66 -1.95 7.77 -8.33
N ARG A 67 -2.44 6.61 -7.90
CA ARG A 67 -3.83 6.22 -8.06
C ARG A 67 -4.36 5.62 -6.78
N ASN A 68 -5.59 5.92 -6.45
CA ASN A 68 -6.25 5.26 -5.33
C ASN A 68 -6.61 3.84 -5.74
N TRP A 69 -6.38 2.89 -4.85
CA TRP A 69 -6.78 1.52 -5.08
C TRP A 69 -8.28 1.40 -4.86
N SER A 70 -9.00 1.02 -5.89
CA SER A 70 -10.45 0.91 -5.84
C SER A 70 -10.94 -0.51 -6.06
N GLY A 71 -10.06 -1.48 -5.95
CA GLY A 71 -10.44 -2.88 -6.09
C GLY A 71 -11.29 -3.37 -4.92
N THR A 72 -11.83 -4.56 -5.05
CA THR A 72 -12.63 -5.17 -4.00
C THR A 72 -11.78 -5.65 -2.83
N GLU A 73 -10.49 -5.80 -3.05
CA GLU A 73 -9.57 -6.25 -2.03
C GLU A 73 -9.19 -5.11 -1.11
N ARG A 74 -9.23 -5.37 0.18
CA ARG A 74 -8.84 -4.37 1.16
C ARG A 74 -7.37 -4.00 1.04
N LEU A 75 -6.53 -5.02 0.87
CA LEU A 75 -5.09 -4.86 0.68
C LEU A 75 -4.72 -5.58 -0.61
N PRO A 76 -4.31 -4.84 -1.64
CA PRO A 76 -3.97 -5.47 -2.92
C PRO A 76 -2.67 -6.26 -2.83
N THR A 77 -2.57 -7.33 -3.61
CA THR A 77 -1.30 -8.04 -3.76
C THR A 77 -0.45 -7.30 -4.79
N PRO A 78 0.89 -7.46 -4.74
CA PRO A 78 1.73 -6.88 -5.80
C PRO A 78 1.30 -7.32 -7.19
N GLU A 79 0.90 -8.57 -7.34
CA GLU A 79 0.44 -9.08 -8.62
C GLU A 79 -0.80 -8.37 -9.12
N SER A 80 -1.77 -8.13 -8.24
CA SER A 80 -3.00 -7.45 -8.64
C SER A 80 -2.73 -5.99 -9.02
N VAL A 81 -1.78 -5.35 -8.35
CA VAL A 81 -1.38 -3.97 -8.68
C VAL A 81 -0.71 -3.93 -10.05
N VAL A 82 0.22 -4.84 -10.30
CA VAL A 82 0.90 -4.90 -11.59
C VAL A 82 -0.13 -5.12 -12.70
N ARG A 83 -1.06 -6.04 -12.50
CA ARG A 83 -2.09 -6.33 -13.49
C ARG A 83 -2.98 -5.12 -13.75
N ALA A 84 -3.35 -4.40 -12.70
CA ALA A 84 -4.25 -3.26 -12.82
C ALA A 84 -3.61 -2.08 -13.55
N PHE A 85 -2.32 -1.84 -13.31
CA PHE A 85 -1.66 -0.65 -13.83
C PHE A 85 -0.64 -0.90 -14.95
N SER A 86 -0.46 -2.13 -15.37
CA SER A 86 0.53 -2.44 -16.40
C SER A 86 0.17 -1.88 -17.78
N ARG A 87 -1.08 -1.49 -17.97
CA ARG A 87 -1.53 -0.93 -19.23
C ARG A 87 -1.29 0.57 -19.38
N GLU A 88 -0.91 1.20 -18.32
CA GLU A 88 -0.71 2.67 -18.33
C GLU A 88 0.73 3.11 -18.62
#